data_ec0f14ac644b0af5bc90a85f6edbaf4e
#
_entry.id   ec0f14ac644b0af5bc90a85f6edbaf4e
#
_cell.length_a   1.000
_cell.length_b   1.000
_cell.length_c   1.000
_cell.angle_alpha   90.00
_cell.angle_beta   90.00
_cell.angle_gamma   90.00
#
_symmetry.space_group_name_H-M   'P 1'
#
loop_
_entity.id
_entity.type
_entity.pdbx_description
1 polymer ?
#
loop_
_entity_poly.entity_id
_entity_poly.type
_entity_poly.pdbx_seq_one_letter_code
_entity_poly.pdbx_strand_id
1 'polypeptide(L)'
;KVYHFLGKDNIPFHTIFWPGTLIAAKDTFIGKEKVNFVLPHKVIGYEYLNWEGQKFSTSKGVGLFSDEVADLFPIDYWRFYLSSILPDSKDSNFDWSDFQRRINNELIANYGNLFYRVTHFIKSNFDGKVPKGKLDKDGEELYKKLEEAAAKIKKNVGDVHLRTALNNVFAFTSEVNKYFQKKKPWEKKNAYDVGNTI
;
A
#
# COMPACT_ATOMS: atom_id res chain seq x y z
N LYS A 1 -13.50 15.89 5.22
CA LYS A 1 -12.16 16.24 4.73
C LYS A 1 -12.09 15.93 3.25
N VAL A 2 -11.48 16.81 2.46
CA VAL A 2 -11.28 16.63 1.02
C VAL A 2 -9.78 16.57 0.76
N TYR A 3 -9.33 15.54 0.05
CA TYR A 3 -7.94 15.36 -0.37
C TYR A 3 -7.89 15.42 -1.89
N HIS A 4 -7.03 16.27 -2.42
CA HIS A 4 -6.81 16.41 -3.85
C HIS A 4 -5.50 15.71 -4.25
N PHE A 5 -5.58 14.76 -5.18
CA PHE A 5 -4.44 14.08 -5.79
C PHE A 5 -4.32 14.52 -7.23
N LEU A 6 -3.17 15.05 -7.62
CA LEU A 6 -3.01 15.68 -8.93
C LEU A 6 -1.54 15.68 -9.38
N GLY A 7 -1.32 15.94 -10.66
CA GLY A 7 0.01 16.22 -11.20
C GLY A 7 0.49 17.62 -10.82
N LYS A 8 1.79 17.80 -10.68
CA LYS A 8 2.43 19.06 -10.22
C LYS A 8 1.96 20.30 -10.95
N ASP A 9 1.64 20.20 -12.25
CA ASP A 9 1.20 21.33 -13.06
C ASP A 9 -0.15 21.91 -12.62
N ASN A 10 -0.96 21.12 -11.90
CA ASN A 10 -2.28 21.50 -11.42
C ASN A 10 -2.26 22.10 -10.00
N ILE A 11 -1.10 22.14 -9.33
CA ILE A 11 -1.00 22.66 -7.96
C ILE A 11 -1.61 24.05 -7.83
N PRO A 12 -1.31 25.05 -8.69
CA PRO A 12 -1.88 26.41 -8.56
C PRO A 12 -3.41 26.41 -8.66
N PHE A 13 -3.98 25.56 -9.50
CA PHE A 13 -5.45 25.48 -9.67
C PHE A 13 -6.14 24.98 -8.41
N HIS A 14 -5.52 24.03 -7.67
CA HIS A 14 -6.11 23.41 -6.48
C HIS A 14 -5.70 24.08 -5.16
N THR A 15 -4.67 24.93 -5.16
CA THR A 15 -4.20 25.64 -3.95
C THR A 15 -4.55 27.11 -3.93
N ILE A 16 -4.77 27.74 -5.09
CA ILE A 16 -5.06 29.17 -5.22
C ILE A 16 -6.43 29.38 -5.85
N PHE A 17 -6.62 28.96 -7.12
CA PHE A 17 -7.82 29.29 -7.89
C PHE A 17 -9.07 28.64 -7.32
N TRP A 18 -9.05 27.33 -7.07
CA TRP A 18 -10.19 26.61 -6.51
C TRP A 18 -10.60 27.10 -5.10
N PRO A 19 -9.69 27.17 -4.12
CA PRO A 19 -10.02 27.75 -2.82
C PRO A 19 -10.50 29.20 -2.91
N GLY A 20 -9.87 30.03 -3.75
CA GLY A 20 -10.29 31.41 -3.99
C GLY A 20 -11.73 31.50 -4.51
N THR A 21 -12.09 30.65 -5.48
CA THR A 21 -13.46 30.56 -6.00
C THR A 21 -14.47 30.16 -4.91
N LEU A 22 -14.13 29.15 -4.08
CA LEU A 22 -15.01 28.72 -2.99
C LEU A 22 -15.20 29.81 -1.92
N ILE A 23 -14.13 30.55 -1.59
CA ILE A 23 -14.18 31.66 -0.65
C ILE A 23 -15.01 32.83 -1.21
N ALA A 24 -14.85 33.13 -2.49
CA ALA A 24 -15.64 34.16 -3.16
C ALA A 24 -17.14 33.80 -3.23
N ALA A 25 -17.44 32.51 -3.37
CA ALA A 25 -18.79 31.98 -3.45
C ALA A 25 -19.44 31.69 -2.08
N LYS A 26 -18.84 32.08 -0.97
CA LYS A 26 -19.31 31.77 0.41
C LYS A 26 -20.74 32.19 0.73
N ASP A 27 -21.27 33.17 0.02
CA ASP A 27 -22.63 33.70 0.20
C ASP A 27 -23.62 33.20 -0.87
N THR A 28 -23.30 32.11 -1.53
CA THR A 28 -24.18 31.44 -2.51
C THR A 28 -25.28 30.70 -1.82
N PHE A 29 -26.52 30.80 -2.38
CA PHE A 29 -27.70 30.10 -1.94
C PHE A 29 -28.23 29.19 -3.06
N ILE A 30 -28.74 28.00 -2.67
CA ILE A 30 -29.51 27.13 -3.55
C ILE A 30 -30.93 27.12 -2.96
N GLY A 31 -31.84 27.81 -3.64
CA GLY A 31 -33.16 28.10 -3.08
C GLY A 31 -33.04 28.99 -1.84
N LYS A 32 -33.50 28.51 -0.67
CA LYS A 32 -33.41 29.20 0.63
C LYS A 32 -32.21 28.75 1.48
N GLU A 33 -31.46 27.77 1.06
CA GLU A 33 -30.35 27.19 1.81
C GLU A 33 -29.01 27.81 1.42
N LYS A 34 -28.26 28.27 2.43
CA LYS A 34 -26.89 28.75 2.23
C LYS A 34 -25.96 27.56 1.99
N VAL A 35 -25.18 27.62 0.92
CA VAL A 35 -24.20 26.58 0.59
C VAL A 35 -22.93 26.77 1.42
N ASN A 36 -22.53 25.71 2.13
CA ASN A 36 -21.27 25.67 2.87
C ASN A 36 -20.23 24.91 2.05
N PHE A 37 -19.32 25.64 1.42
CA PHE A 37 -18.21 25.05 0.68
C PHE A 37 -17.10 24.56 1.62
N VAL A 38 -16.58 23.36 1.35
CA VAL A 38 -15.48 22.76 2.10
C VAL A 38 -14.18 22.97 1.33
N LEU A 39 -13.24 23.67 1.94
CA LEU A 39 -11.91 23.87 1.37
C LEU A 39 -11.10 22.56 1.37
N PRO A 40 -10.14 22.38 0.45
CA PRO A 40 -9.23 21.26 0.45
C PRO A 40 -8.50 21.12 1.78
N HIS A 41 -8.54 19.94 2.38
CA HIS A 41 -7.80 19.65 3.60
C HIS A 41 -6.32 19.43 3.31
N LYS A 42 -6.03 18.75 2.19
CA LYS A 42 -4.68 18.50 1.72
C LYS A 42 -4.66 18.41 0.19
N VAL A 43 -3.65 19.01 -0.42
CA VAL A 43 -3.37 18.92 -1.85
C VAL A 43 -2.04 18.17 -2.01
N ILE A 44 -2.04 17.08 -2.75
CA ILE A 44 -0.90 16.21 -3.00
C ILE A 44 -0.56 16.29 -4.48
N GLY A 45 0.53 16.95 -4.81
CA GLY A 45 1.07 17.01 -6.16
C GLY A 45 2.08 15.90 -6.39
N TYR A 46 1.93 15.19 -7.50
CA TYR A 46 2.87 14.17 -7.94
C TYR A 46 3.68 14.65 -9.15
N GLU A 47 4.88 14.12 -9.28
CA GLU A 47 5.68 14.18 -10.48
C GLU A 47 5.08 13.29 -11.57
N TYR A 48 5.72 13.16 -12.74
CA TYR A 48 5.16 12.37 -13.83
C TYR A 48 5.47 10.88 -13.69
N LEU A 49 4.49 10.07 -14.05
CA LEU A 49 4.68 8.67 -14.39
C LEU A 49 4.87 8.56 -15.90
N ASN A 50 5.98 8.00 -16.34
CA ASN A 50 6.24 7.66 -17.72
C ASN A 50 5.87 6.20 -17.98
N TRP A 51 5.72 5.83 -19.26
CA TRP A 51 5.41 4.49 -19.73
C TRP A 51 6.52 4.01 -20.65
N GLU A 52 7.24 2.94 -20.26
CA GLU A 52 8.34 2.36 -21.06
C GLU A 52 9.32 3.44 -21.57
N GLY A 53 9.70 4.38 -20.69
CA GLY A 53 10.61 5.48 -21.02
C GLY A 53 10.01 6.63 -21.81
N GLN A 54 8.71 6.61 -22.11
CA GLN A 54 8.02 7.63 -22.86
C GLN A 54 6.95 8.33 -22.01
N LYS A 55 6.59 9.56 -22.34
CA LYS A 55 5.43 10.23 -21.74
C LYS A 55 4.13 9.57 -22.23
N PHE A 56 3.15 9.41 -21.33
CA PHE A 56 1.81 9.01 -21.73
C PHE A 56 1.25 9.92 -22.83
N SER A 57 0.65 9.34 -23.84
CA SER A 57 0.06 10.10 -24.94
C SER A 57 -1.09 9.32 -25.58
N THR A 58 -2.31 9.76 -25.35
CA THR A 58 -3.51 9.17 -25.96
C THR A 58 -3.46 9.26 -27.49
N SER A 59 -3.02 10.39 -28.06
CA SER A 59 -2.95 10.60 -29.51
C SER A 59 -1.90 9.72 -30.20
N LYS A 60 -0.88 9.26 -29.45
CA LYS A 60 0.19 8.38 -29.97
C LYS A 60 0.00 6.93 -29.55
N GLY A 61 -1.07 6.60 -28.81
CA GLY A 61 -1.29 5.25 -28.29
C GLY A 61 -0.23 4.81 -27.27
N VAL A 62 0.39 5.73 -26.54
CA VAL A 62 1.39 5.40 -25.51
C VAL A 62 0.71 5.30 -24.15
N GLY A 63 0.70 4.11 -23.58
CA GLY A 63 0.07 3.78 -22.28
C GLY A 63 -1.06 2.75 -22.45
N LEU A 64 -1.74 2.46 -21.35
CA LEU A 64 -2.93 1.61 -21.28
C LEU A 64 -4.08 2.37 -20.62
N PHE A 65 -5.30 2.08 -21.04
CA PHE A 65 -6.49 2.56 -20.34
C PHE A 65 -6.80 1.68 -19.12
N SER A 66 -7.52 2.24 -18.15
CA SER A 66 -7.81 1.56 -16.89
C SER A 66 -8.65 0.30 -17.01
N ASP A 67 -9.53 0.22 -18.00
CA ASP A 67 -10.32 -0.95 -18.37
C ASP A 67 -9.43 -2.06 -18.95
N GLU A 68 -8.53 -1.73 -19.88
CA GLU A 68 -7.54 -2.68 -20.43
C GLU A 68 -6.65 -3.27 -19.33
N VAL A 69 -6.22 -2.43 -18.38
CA VAL A 69 -5.37 -2.83 -17.25
C VAL A 69 -6.06 -3.88 -16.38
N ALA A 70 -7.37 -3.74 -16.13
CA ALA A 70 -8.12 -4.67 -15.29
C ALA A 70 -8.27 -6.06 -15.92
N ASP A 71 -8.26 -6.15 -17.24
CA ASP A 71 -8.37 -7.42 -17.96
C ASP A 71 -7.05 -8.19 -18.08
N LEU A 72 -5.90 -7.49 -17.97
CA LEU A 72 -4.58 -8.11 -18.13
C LEU A 72 -4.12 -8.89 -16.89
N PHE A 73 -4.30 -8.34 -15.70
CA PHE A 73 -3.85 -8.92 -14.44
C PHE A 73 -4.78 -8.56 -13.29
N PRO A 74 -4.75 -9.33 -12.17
CA PRO A 74 -5.47 -8.96 -10.96
C PRO A 74 -5.17 -7.52 -10.55
N ILE A 75 -6.22 -6.76 -10.23
CA ILE A 75 -6.12 -5.33 -9.93
C ILE A 75 -5.15 -5.01 -8.78
N ASP A 76 -4.99 -5.94 -7.84
CA ASP A 76 -4.07 -5.77 -6.72
C ASP A 76 -2.59 -5.78 -7.14
N TYR A 77 -2.24 -6.42 -8.26
CA TYR A 77 -0.89 -6.35 -8.82
C TYR A 77 -0.57 -4.93 -9.29
N TRP A 78 -1.51 -4.30 -9.97
CA TRP A 78 -1.41 -2.92 -10.42
C TRP A 78 -1.32 -1.96 -9.24
N ARG A 79 -2.21 -2.10 -8.26
CA ARG A 79 -2.22 -1.26 -7.07
C ARG A 79 -0.90 -1.35 -6.30
N PHE A 80 -0.39 -2.56 -6.11
CA PHE A 80 0.90 -2.78 -5.48
C PHE A 80 2.02 -2.10 -6.25
N TYR A 81 2.13 -2.40 -7.56
CA TYR A 81 3.22 -1.89 -8.37
C TYR A 81 3.20 -0.37 -8.49
N LEU A 82 2.06 0.21 -8.85
CA LEU A 82 1.92 1.66 -8.97
C LEU A 82 2.19 2.38 -7.64
N SER A 83 1.78 1.80 -6.51
CA SER A 83 2.12 2.35 -5.19
C SER A 83 3.62 2.28 -4.90
N SER A 84 4.31 1.25 -5.39
CA SER A 84 5.75 1.06 -5.18
C SER A 84 6.61 2.02 -6.01
N ILE A 85 6.13 2.45 -7.17
CA ILE A 85 6.79 3.39 -8.08
C ILE A 85 6.17 4.79 -8.05
N LEU A 86 5.34 5.10 -7.05
CA LEU A 86 4.63 6.38 -6.96
C LEU A 86 5.59 7.57 -7.13
N PRO A 87 5.34 8.51 -8.05
CA PRO A 87 6.24 9.62 -8.34
C PRO A 87 6.08 10.77 -7.33
N ASP A 88 6.41 10.51 -6.06
CA ASP A 88 6.22 11.44 -4.95
C ASP A 88 7.32 12.50 -4.81
N SER A 89 8.50 12.29 -5.39
CA SER A 89 9.64 13.21 -5.29
C SER A 89 10.42 13.42 -6.61
N LYS A 90 10.20 12.55 -7.57
CA LYS A 90 10.79 12.62 -8.92
C LYS A 90 9.93 11.81 -9.88
N ASP A 91 10.08 12.07 -11.16
CA ASP A 91 9.44 11.27 -12.20
C ASP A 91 9.75 9.78 -12.01
N SER A 92 8.78 8.95 -12.26
CA SER A 92 8.92 7.49 -12.27
C SER A 92 8.58 6.93 -13.64
N ASN A 93 8.89 5.66 -13.86
CA ASN A 93 8.66 4.99 -15.12
C ASN A 93 7.98 3.65 -14.87
N PHE A 94 6.92 3.37 -15.59
CA PHE A 94 6.38 2.02 -15.69
C PHE A 94 7.28 1.21 -16.62
N ASP A 95 7.65 0.00 -16.19
CA ASP A 95 8.44 -0.94 -16.96
C ASP A 95 7.92 -2.36 -16.72
N TRP A 96 7.65 -3.12 -17.79
CA TRP A 96 7.07 -4.47 -17.67
C TRP A 96 8.01 -5.46 -16.97
N SER A 97 9.31 -5.36 -17.19
CA SER A 97 10.29 -6.23 -16.54
C SER A 97 10.37 -5.94 -15.04
N ASP A 98 10.34 -4.66 -14.64
CA ASP A 98 10.30 -4.25 -13.24
C ASP A 98 8.95 -4.63 -12.59
N PHE A 99 7.82 -4.48 -13.31
CA PHE A 99 6.50 -4.95 -12.87
C PHE A 99 6.54 -6.45 -12.54
N GLN A 100 6.95 -7.28 -13.48
CA GLN A 100 7.05 -8.73 -13.29
C GLN A 100 7.99 -9.09 -12.12
N ARG A 101 9.16 -8.45 -12.06
CA ARG A 101 10.16 -8.69 -11.02
C ARG A 101 9.61 -8.37 -9.62
N ARG A 102 8.95 -7.21 -9.44
CA ARG A 102 8.41 -6.81 -8.14
C ARG A 102 7.21 -7.66 -7.73
N ILE A 103 6.29 -7.94 -8.66
CA ILE A 103 5.17 -8.85 -8.37
C ILE A 103 5.69 -10.20 -7.88
N ASN A 104 6.64 -10.81 -8.62
CA ASN A 104 7.13 -12.13 -8.27
C ASN A 104 7.96 -12.15 -6.98
N ASN A 105 8.88 -11.20 -6.81
CA ASN A 105 9.86 -11.26 -5.72
C ASN A 105 9.36 -10.60 -4.44
N GLU A 106 8.60 -9.51 -4.54
CA GLU A 106 8.15 -8.76 -3.37
C GLU A 106 6.74 -9.21 -2.96
N LEU A 107 5.75 -9.10 -3.85
CA LEU A 107 4.37 -9.41 -3.49
C LEU A 107 4.17 -10.93 -3.29
N ILE A 108 4.59 -11.77 -4.24
CA ILE A 108 4.33 -13.21 -4.19
C ILE A 108 5.35 -13.92 -3.29
N ALA A 109 6.66 -13.78 -3.57
CA ALA A 109 7.69 -14.55 -2.87
C ALA A 109 7.94 -14.09 -1.42
N ASN A 110 7.68 -12.82 -1.09
CA ASN A 110 7.82 -12.34 0.29
C ASN A 110 6.49 -12.42 1.05
N TYR A 111 5.50 -11.58 0.68
CA TYR A 111 4.22 -11.48 1.39
C TYR A 111 3.34 -12.71 1.18
N GLY A 112 3.07 -13.07 -0.07
CA GLY A 112 2.20 -14.19 -0.41
C GLY A 112 2.72 -15.52 0.11
N ASN A 113 4.03 -15.77 -0.03
CA ASN A 113 4.65 -16.99 0.48
C ASN A 113 4.59 -17.10 2.01
N LEU A 114 4.79 -15.99 2.74
CA LEU A 114 4.63 -16.01 4.19
C LEU A 114 3.21 -16.43 4.58
N PHE A 115 2.22 -15.75 4.00
CA PHE A 115 0.81 -16.04 4.27
C PHE A 115 0.46 -17.49 3.92
N TYR A 116 0.86 -17.97 2.74
CA TYR A 116 0.63 -19.33 2.30
C TYR A 116 1.27 -20.36 3.24
N ARG A 117 2.55 -20.18 3.60
CA ARG A 117 3.27 -21.11 4.48
C ARG A 117 2.64 -21.21 5.86
N VAL A 118 2.29 -20.09 6.48
CA VAL A 118 1.68 -20.08 7.81
C VAL A 118 0.29 -20.70 7.78
N THR A 119 -0.58 -20.28 6.87
CA THR A 119 -1.96 -20.79 6.78
C THR A 119 -2.01 -22.26 6.35
N HIS A 120 -1.17 -22.66 5.41
CA HIS A 120 -1.08 -24.06 4.98
C HIS A 120 -0.57 -24.95 6.11
N PHE A 121 0.44 -24.51 6.85
CA PHE A 121 0.95 -25.24 8.00
C PHE A 121 -0.12 -25.43 9.09
N ILE A 122 -0.87 -24.38 9.45
CA ILE A 122 -1.96 -24.45 10.42
C ILE A 122 -3.06 -25.38 9.91
N LYS A 123 -3.44 -25.26 8.64
CA LYS A 123 -4.48 -26.13 8.05
C LYS A 123 -4.08 -27.60 8.04
N SER A 124 -2.86 -27.90 7.65
CA SER A 124 -2.39 -29.30 7.51
C SER A 124 -2.10 -29.99 8.84
N ASN A 125 -1.76 -29.25 9.90
CA ASN A 125 -1.34 -29.83 11.16
C ASN A 125 -2.33 -29.62 12.32
N PHE A 126 -3.27 -28.66 12.20
CA PHE A 126 -4.15 -28.23 13.28
C PHE A 126 -5.59 -27.94 12.81
N ASP A 127 -6.06 -28.58 11.73
CA ASP A 127 -7.42 -28.40 11.20
C ASP A 127 -7.81 -26.91 10.99
N GLY A 128 -6.85 -26.06 10.64
CA GLY A 128 -7.07 -24.63 10.44
C GLY A 128 -7.25 -23.81 11.72
N LYS A 129 -7.02 -24.40 12.90
CA LYS A 129 -7.10 -23.72 14.20
C LYS A 129 -5.71 -23.40 14.71
N VAL A 130 -5.47 -22.13 15.04
CA VAL A 130 -4.20 -21.75 15.68
C VAL A 130 -4.09 -22.43 17.05
N PRO A 131 -3.04 -23.23 17.30
CA PRO A 131 -2.87 -23.90 18.57
C PRO A 131 -2.62 -22.88 19.69
N LYS A 132 -3.10 -23.20 20.89
CA LYS A 132 -2.84 -22.37 22.07
C LYS A 132 -1.37 -22.43 22.46
N GLY A 133 -0.80 -21.31 22.79
CA GLY A 133 0.58 -21.18 23.26
C GLY A 133 0.77 -19.88 24.02
N LYS A 134 1.98 -19.65 24.51
CA LYS A 134 2.41 -18.42 25.15
C LYS A 134 3.68 -17.93 24.44
N LEU A 135 3.72 -16.67 24.02
CA LEU A 135 4.89 -16.13 23.34
C LEU A 135 6.14 -16.26 24.23
N ASP A 136 7.22 -16.69 23.61
CA ASP A 136 8.53 -16.60 24.22
C ASP A 136 9.14 -15.19 23.99
N LYS A 137 10.34 -14.93 24.54
CA LYS A 137 10.99 -13.62 24.41
C LYS A 137 11.14 -13.13 22.97
N ASP A 138 11.48 -14.01 22.04
CA ASP A 138 11.60 -13.64 20.64
C ASP A 138 10.22 -13.27 20.04
N GLY A 139 9.17 -14.01 20.43
CA GLY A 139 7.78 -13.73 20.02
C GLY A 139 7.27 -12.41 20.59
N GLU A 140 7.55 -12.14 21.87
CA GLU A 140 7.20 -10.87 22.50
C GLU A 140 7.92 -9.69 21.82
N GLU A 141 9.20 -9.86 21.45
CA GLU A 141 9.94 -8.85 20.71
C GLU A 141 9.35 -8.62 19.31
N LEU A 142 8.99 -9.69 18.58
CA LEU A 142 8.35 -9.57 17.28
C LEU A 142 6.98 -8.88 17.38
N TYR A 143 6.20 -9.21 18.42
CA TYR A 143 4.89 -8.57 18.65
C TYR A 143 5.04 -7.07 18.89
N LYS A 144 6.03 -6.65 19.69
CA LYS A 144 6.35 -5.23 19.89
C LYS A 144 6.72 -4.55 18.56
N LYS A 145 7.54 -5.20 17.73
CA LYS A 145 7.88 -4.69 16.39
C LYS A 145 6.64 -4.58 15.48
N LEU A 146 5.66 -5.49 15.62
CA LEU A 146 4.39 -5.41 14.89
C LEU A 146 3.61 -4.14 15.28
N GLU A 147 3.50 -3.85 16.57
CA GLU A 147 2.80 -2.64 17.04
C GLU A 147 3.48 -1.37 16.54
N GLU A 148 4.82 -1.32 16.60
CA GLU A 148 5.60 -0.19 16.07
C GLU A 148 5.43 -0.04 14.55
N ALA A 149 5.47 -1.15 13.80
CA ALA A 149 5.28 -1.14 12.35
C ALA A 149 3.85 -0.70 12.00
N ALA A 150 2.85 -1.23 12.69
CA ALA A 150 1.45 -0.85 12.49
C ALA A 150 1.21 0.64 12.74
N ALA A 151 1.79 1.20 13.80
CA ALA A 151 1.71 2.63 14.10
C ALA A 151 2.36 3.48 13.00
N LYS A 152 3.55 3.08 12.53
CA LYS A 152 4.26 3.75 11.42
C LYS A 152 3.47 3.69 10.11
N ILE A 153 2.93 2.53 9.78
CA ILE A 153 2.11 2.34 8.57
C ILE A 153 0.87 3.22 8.64
N LYS A 154 0.12 3.17 9.74
CA LYS A 154 -1.08 4.00 9.96
C LYS A 154 -0.78 5.49 9.83
N LYS A 155 0.33 5.96 10.41
CA LYS A 155 0.77 7.35 10.28
C LYS A 155 1.07 7.69 8.83
N ASN A 156 1.89 6.89 8.13
CA ASN A 156 2.27 7.16 6.75
C ASN A 156 1.07 7.16 5.79
N VAL A 157 0.09 6.25 5.99
CA VAL A 157 -1.17 6.28 5.22
C VAL A 157 -1.97 7.55 5.51
N GLY A 158 -2.09 7.95 6.79
CA GLY A 158 -2.77 9.19 7.19
C GLY A 158 -2.10 10.44 6.63
N ASP A 159 -0.77 10.43 6.53
CA ASP A 159 0.04 11.52 5.96
C ASP A 159 0.15 11.43 4.41
N VAL A 160 -0.45 10.40 3.81
CA VAL A 160 -0.43 10.13 2.36
C VAL A 160 0.99 9.81 1.82
N HIS A 161 1.86 9.26 2.65
CA HIS A 161 3.16 8.73 2.25
C HIS A 161 3.04 7.25 1.87
N LEU A 162 2.28 6.96 0.79
CA LEU A 162 1.82 5.61 0.46
C LEU A 162 2.97 4.67 0.12
N ARG A 163 3.99 5.12 -0.62
CA ARG A 163 5.19 4.32 -0.94
C ARG A 163 5.96 3.94 0.33
N THR A 164 6.13 4.88 1.26
CA THR A 164 6.78 4.61 2.55
C THR A 164 5.96 3.64 3.40
N ALA A 165 4.63 3.78 3.42
CA ALA A 165 3.74 2.85 4.10
C ALA A 165 3.89 1.43 3.55
N LEU A 166 3.89 1.28 2.22
CA LEU A 166 4.09 0.00 1.54
C LEU A 166 5.44 -0.63 1.89
N ASN A 167 6.53 0.14 1.84
CA ASN A 167 7.87 -0.33 2.20
C ASN A 167 7.92 -0.84 3.66
N ASN A 168 7.22 -0.19 4.59
CA ASN A 168 7.15 -0.63 5.99
C ASN A 168 6.41 -1.97 6.12
N VAL A 169 5.35 -2.21 5.33
CA VAL A 169 4.66 -3.51 5.29
C VAL A 169 5.63 -4.61 4.87
N PHE A 170 6.35 -4.43 3.75
CA PHE A 170 7.27 -5.46 3.23
C PHE A 170 8.52 -5.66 4.11
N ALA A 171 9.02 -4.60 4.75
CA ALA A 171 10.10 -4.71 5.72
C ALA A 171 9.67 -5.57 6.92
N PHE A 172 8.49 -5.32 7.48
CA PHE A 172 7.96 -6.13 8.58
C PHE A 172 7.67 -7.56 8.14
N THR A 173 7.08 -7.77 6.96
CA THR A 173 6.88 -9.12 6.39
C THR A 173 8.19 -9.91 6.32
N SER A 174 9.29 -9.26 5.92
CA SER A 174 10.60 -9.89 5.89
C SER A 174 11.11 -10.28 7.28
N GLU A 175 10.85 -9.47 8.31
CA GLU A 175 11.19 -9.83 9.69
C GLU A 175 10.37 -11.05 10.17
N VAL A 176 9.07 -11.10 9.85
CA VAL A 176 8.21 -12.25 10.19
C VAL A 176 8.69 -13.52 9.46
N ASN A 177 9.09 -13.40 8.19
CA ASN A 177 9.66 -14.54 7.45
C ASN A 177 10.93 -15.09 8.12
N LYS A 178 11.84 -14.20 8.56
CA LYS A 178 13.07 -14.58 9.28
C LYS A 178 12.74 -15.28 10.61
N TYR A 179 11.76 -14.72 11.36
CA TYR A 179 11.31 -15.30 12.62
C TYR A 179 10.73 -16.69 12.41
N PHE A 180 9.80 -16.86 11.45
CA PHE A 180 9.18 -18.14 11.14
C PHE A 180 10.21 -19.18 10.71
N GLN A 181 11.22 -18.78 9.92
CA GLN A 181 12.32 -19.65 9.54
C GLN A 181 13.24 -20.01 10.72
N LYS A 182 13.52 -19.05 11.63
CA LYS A 182 14.30 -19.29 12.85
C LYS A 182 13.61 -20.27 13.80
N LYS A 183 12.30 -20.10 14.00
CA LYS A 183 11.50 -20.89 14.95
C LYS A 183 11.15 -22.27 14.47
N LYS A 184 11.11 -22.49 13.15
CA LYS A 184 10.86 -23.80 12.51
C LYS A 184 9.72 -24.59 13.16
N PRO A 185 8.48 -24.09 13.14
CA PRO A 185 7.37 -24.75 13.83
C PRO A 185 7.12 -26.19 13.37
N TRP A 186 7.55 -26.54 12.16
CA TRP A 186 7.46 -27.90 11.61
C TRP A 186 8.39 -28.91 12.30
N GLU A 187 9.42 -28.46 13.05
CA GLU A 187 10.30 -29.30 13.85
C GLU A 187 9.79 -29.49 15.29
N LYS A 188 8.70 -28.80 15.68
CA LYS A 188 8.13 -28.88 17.03
C LYS A 188 7.33 -30.15 17.21
N LYS A 189 7.46 -30.76 18.40
CA LYS A 189 6.85 -32.08 18.69
C LYS A 189 5.40 -32.02 19.21
N ASN A 190 4.97 -30.87 19.72
CA ASN A 190 3.62 -30.74 20.29
C ASN A 190 2.97 -29.41 19.93
N ALA A 191 1.64 -29.35 20.02
CA ALA A 191 0.84 -28.19 19.64
C ALA A 191 1.13 -26.94 20.48
N TYR A 192 1.51 -27.09 21.75
CA TYR A 192 1.82 -25.96 22.63
C TYR A 192 3.09 -25.24 22.17
N ASP A 193 4.15 -25.98 21.85
CA ASP A 193 5.41 -25.40 21.34
C ASP A 193 5.21 -24.72 19.99
N VAL A 194 4.32 -25.27 19.15
CA VAL A 194 3.91 -24.62 17.89
C VAL A 194 3.13 -23.33 18.18
N GLY A 195 2.18 -23.37 19.12
CA GLY A 195 1.40 -22.20 19.51
C GLY A 195 2.26 -21.06 20.08
N ASN A 196 3.42 -21.36 20.65
CA ASN A 196 4.40 -20.36 21.09
C ASN A 196 5.16 -19.68 19.93
N THR A 197 4.98 -20.16 18.70
CA THR A 197 5.72 -19.72 17.51
C THR A 197 4.84 -19.02 16.49
N ILE A 198 3.57 -19.44 16.39
CA ILE A 198 2.58 -18.95 15.42
C ILE A 198 1.68 -17.89 16.06
#